data_07ee74f29092c5c6647b6203cf30d2eb
#
_entry.id   07ee74f29092c5c6647b6203cf30d2eb
#
_cell.length_a   1.000
_cell.length_b   1.000
_cell.length_c   1.000
_cell.angle_alpha   90.00
_cell.angle_beta   90.00
_cell.angle_gamma   90.00
#
_symmetry.space_group_name_H-M   'P 1'
#
loop_
_entity.id
_entity.type
_entity.pdbx_description
1 polymer ?
#
loop_
_entity_poly.entity_id
_entity_poly.type
_entity_poly.pdbx_seq_one_letter_code
_entity_poly.pdbx_strand_id
1 'polypeptide(L)'
;MKLLATYFLSALLAVTAFSSQAAAPAAPVAAAAAPTKVVKPDLVAGEAKFTALCAACHGADGNSGTPVNPKLAQQHPEYLVKQLQEFKSGVRKNAIMQGFASQLSDADMKNIAFWATTKKSKPGFAKDKELVALGERIYRGGVADRQIAACAGCHSPNGAGNPVQYPRLGGQHADYTAAQLTGFRDGVRKNNLQMTQVAAKLNDREILALADYIAGLR
;
A
#
# COMPACT_ATOMS: atom_id res chain seq x y z
N MET A 1 -9.67 84.42 -1.67
CA MET A 1 -8.70 84.39 -2.81
C MET A 1 -8.86 83.08 -3.51
N LYS A 2 -9.37 83.10 -4.76
CA LYS A 2 -9.65 81.89 -5.59
C LYS A 2 -8.43 81.60 -6.45
N LEU A 3 -7.94 80.37 -6.47
CA LEU A 3 -6.96 79.93 -7.44
C LEU A 3 -7.53 78.72 -8.20
N LEU A 4 -7.79 78.97 -9.50
CA LEU A 4 -8.19 78.00 -10.50
C LEU A 4 -6.97 77.11 -10.90
N ALA A 5 -7.10 75.81 -10.82
CA ALA A 5 -6.13 74.89 -11.39
C ALA A 5 -6.71 74.26 -12.66
N THR A 6 -6.06 74.51 -13.77
CA THR A 6 -6.33 74.05 -15.12
C THR A 6 -5.91 72.59 -15.31
N TYR A 7 -6.83 71.71 -15.74
CA TYR A 7 -6.52 70.33 -16.11
C TYR A 7 -6.08 70.26 -17.57
N PHE A 8 -4.83 69.77 -17.78
CA PHE A 8 -4.37 69.36 -19.12
C PHE A 8 -4.72 67.89 -19.31
N LEU A 9 -5.54 67.61 -20.33
CA LEU A 9 -5.93 66.28 -20.76
C LEU A 9 -4.93 65.82 -21.83
N SER A 10 -3.99 64.94 -21.50
CA SER A 10 -3.09 64.30 -22.45
C SER A 10 -3.65 62.97 -22.88
N ALA A 11 -4.13 62.87 -24.11
CA ALA A 11 -4.58 61.62 -24.71
C ALA A 11 -3.35 60.83 -25.17
N LEU A 12 -3.11 59.65 -24.54
CA LEU A 12 -2.08 58.70 -24.96
C LEU A 12 -2.74 57.66 -25.89
N LEU A 13 -2.38 57.70 -27.19
CA LEU A 13 -2.78 56.64 -28.13
C LEU A 13 -1.89 55.40 -27.84
N ALA A 14 -2.48 54.33 -27.34
CA ALA A 14 -1.87 53.04 -27.24
C ALA A 14 -2.01 52.31 -28.58
N VAL A 15 -0.92 52.13 -29.28
CA VAL A 15 -0.81 51.25 -30.45
C VAL A 15 -0.63 49.82 -29.96
N THR A 16 -1.66 48.98 -30.07
CA THR A 16 -1.58 47.55 -29.77
C THR A 16 -0.95 46.81 -30.95
N ALA A 17 0.32 46.42 -30.81
CA ALA A 17 0.95 45.51 -31.75
C ALA A 17 0.41 44.09 -31.52
N PHE A 18 -0.33 43.54 -32.48
CA PHE A 18 -0.72 42.13 -32.52
C PHE A 18 0.51 41.31 -32.92
N SER A 19 1.13 40.62 -31.93
CA SER A 19 2.14 39.60 -32.20
C SER A 19 1.46 38.32 -32.66
N SER A 20 1.57 37.98 -33.94
CA SER A 20 1.16 36.67 -34.44
C SER A 20 2.11 35.59 -33.91
N GLN A 21 1.69 34.82 -32.91
CA GLN A 21 2.39 33.64 -32.46
C GLN A 21 2.21 32.52 -33.51
N ALA A 22 3.29 32.18 -34.18
CA ALA A 22 3.33 30.99 -35.04
C ALA A 22 3.09 29.74 -34.16
N ALA A 23 2.07 28.96 -34.49
CA ALA A 23 1.78 27.70 -33.82
C ALA A 23 2.96 26.72 -34.00
N ALA A 24 3.55 26.28 -32.90
CA ALA A 24 4.55 25.21 -32.93
C ALA A 24 3.92 23.91 -33.49
N PRO A 25 4.65 23.11 -34.28
CA PRO A 25 4.13 21.84 -34.77
C PRO A 25 3.80 20.92 -33.60
N ALA A 26 2.59 20.37 -33.60
CA ALA A 26 2.13 19.40 -32.61
C ALA A 26 3.07 18.17 -32.61
N ALA A 27 3.60 17.83 -31.43
CA ALA A 27 4.37 16.60 -31.26
C ALA A 27 3.50 15.37 -31.64
N PRO A 28 4.09 14.33 -32.26
CA PRO A 28 3.33 13.15 -32.63
C PRO A 28 2.70 12.53 -31.37
N VAL A 29 1.39 12.39 -31.38
CA VAL A 29 0.63 11.68 -30.34
C VAL A 29 1.14 10.23 -30.35
N ALA A 30 1.76 9.79 -29.26
CA ALA A 30 2.19 8.41 -29.10
C ALA A 30 0.98 7.49 -29.35
N ALA A 31 1.13 6.56 -30.28
CA ALA A 31 0.11 5.60 -30.62
C ALA A 31 -0.34 4.88 -29.34
N ALA A 32 -1.64 4.91 -29.05
CA ALA A 32 -2.23 4.20 -27.94
C ALA A 32 -1.84 2.72 -28.05
N ALA A 33 -1.18 2.20 -27.02
CA ALA A 33 -0.83 0.79 -26.94
C ALA A 33 -2.10 -0.05 -27.12
N ALA A 34 -2.06 -1.05 -28.01
CA ALA A 34 -3.17 -1.96 -28.26
C ALA A 34 -3.66 -2.57 -26.94
N PRO A 35 -4.96 -2.78 -26.73
CA PRO A 35 -5.50 -3.33 -25.50
C PRO A 35 -4.85 -4.69 -25.23
N THR A 36 -4.04 -4.76 -24.18
CA THR A 36 -3.46 -6.02 -23.73
C THR A 36 -4.61 -6.94 -23.31
N LYS A 37 -4.69 -8.09 -23.98
CA LYS A 37 -5.68 -9.15 -23.68
C LYS A 37 -5.57 -9.47 -22.18
N VAL A 38 -6.59 -9.17 -21.38
CA VAL A 38 -6.61 -9.48 -19.95
C VAL A 38 -6.66 -11.01 -19.81
N VAL A 39 -5.50 -11.62 -19.58
CA VAL A 39 -5.40 -13.06 -19.36
C VAL A 39 -5.96 -13.38 -17.98
N LYS A 40 -6.98 -14.27 -17.95
CA LYS A 40 -7.55 -14.77 -16.69
C LYS A 40 -6.47 -15.54 -15.91
N PRO A 41 -6.36 -15.36 -14.58
CA PRO A 41 -5.41 -16.12 -13.77
C PRO A 41 -5.68 -17.63 -13.84
N ASP A 42 -4.60 -18.39 -13.96
CA ASP A 42 -4.65 -19.86 -13.90
C ASP A 42 -4.39 -20.29 -12.43
N LEU A 43 -5.45 -20.74 -11.77
CA LEU A 43 -5.39 -21.13 -10.35
C LEU A 43 -4.65 -22.46 -10.16
N VAL A 44 -4.66 -23.36 -11.14
CA VAL A 44 -3.92 -24.64 -11.06
C VAL A 44 -2.41 -24.39 -11.15
N ALA A 45 -2.00 -23.58 -12.12
CA ALA A 45 -0.61 -23.15 -12.23
C ALA A 45 -0.17 -22.34 -10.99
N GLY A 46 -1.06 -21.51 -10.42
CA GLY A 46 -0.84 -20.77 -9.19
C GLY A 46 -0.60 -21.68 -8.00
N GLU A 47 -1.41 -22.72 -7.83
CA GLU A 47 -1.25 -23.73 -6.77
C GLU A 47 0.06 -24.49 -6.91
N ALA A 48 0.35 -24.99 -8.08
CA ALA A 48 1.59 -25.74 -8.35
C ALA A 48 2.83 -24.90 -8.01
N LYS A 49 2.85 -23.65 -8.48
CA LYS A 49 3.97 -22.73 -8.23
C LYS A 49 4.08 -22.33 -6.76
N PHE A 50 2.95 -22.04 -6.10
CA PHE A 50 2.92 -21.74 -4.67
C PHE A 50 3.45 -22.90 -3.83
N THR A 51 2.99 -24.11 -4.11
CA THR A 51 3.42 -25.33 -3.41
C THR A 51 4.92 -25.56 -3.54
N ALA A 52 5.46 -25.35 -4.75
CA ALA A 52 6.87 -25.56 -5.00
C ALA A 52 7.81 -24.53 -4.34
N LEU A 53 7.40 -23.26 -4.27
CA LEU A 53 8.30 -22.17 -3.87
C LEU A 53 7.91 -21.47 -2.57
N CYS A 54 6.64 -21.45 -2.19
CA CYS A 54 6.13 -20.58 -1.12
C CYS A 54 5.70 -21.37 0.13
N ALA A 55 5.18 -22.59 -0.06
CA ALA A 55 4.50 -23.37 0.97
C ALA A 55 5.37 -23.69 2.19
N ALA A 56 6.67 -23.90 2.00
CA ALA A 56 7.60 -24.22 3.09
C ALA A 56 7.64 -23.14 4.18
N CYS A 57 7.49 -21.88 3.80
CA CYS A 57 7.51 -20.74 4.74
C CYS A 57 6.13 -20.17 5.04
N HIS A 58 5.22 -20.18 4.04
CA HIS A 58 3.90 -19.55 4.15
C HIS A 58 2.77 -20.56 4.43
N GLY A 59 3.08 -21.85 4.59
CA GLY A 59 2.09 -22.91 4.76
C GLY A 59 1.45 -23.35 3.45
N ALA A 60 1.05 -24.63 3.35
CA ALA A 60 0.49 -25.19 2.10
C ALA A 60 -0.80 -24.51 1.63
N ASP A 61 -1.55 -23.93 2.55
CA ASP A 61 -2.79 -23.18 2.30
C ASP A 61 -2.61 -21.65 2.45
N GLY A 62 -1.38 -21.17 2.50
CA GLY A 62 -1.08 -19.75 2.71
C GLY A 62 -1.29 -19.26 4.15
N ASN A 63 -1.58 -20.17 5.10
CA ASN A 63 -1.68 -19.86 6.53
C ASN A 63 -0.41 -20.29 7.25
N SER A 64 0.63 -19.47 7.20
CA SER A 64 1.89 -19.73 7.88
C SER A 64 1.68 -20.09 9.36
N GLY A 65 2.37 -21.12 9.82
CA GLY A 65 2.47 -21.43 11.24
C GLY A 65 3.63 -20.68 11.95
N THR A 66 4.47 -20.00 11.20
CA THR A 66 5.64 -19.29 11.72
C THR A 66 5.34 -17.80 11.86
N PRO A 67 5.40 -17.22 13.07
CA PRO A 67 4.94 -15.84 13.32
C PRO A 67 5.66 -14.74 12.54
N VAL A 68 6.90 -14.97 12.12
CA VAL A 68 7.67 -14.00 11.32
C VAL A 68 7.33 -14.06 9.83
N ASN A 69 6.74 -15.16 9.36
CA ASN A 69 6.31 -15.32 7.97
C ASN A 69 4.82 -14.98 7.86
N PRO A 70 4.40 -14.07 6.96
CA PRO A 70 3.00 -13.66 6.91
C PRO A 70 2.08 -14.76 6.41
N LYS A 71 0.84 -14.74 6.91
CA LYS A 71 -0.28 -15.40 6.25
C LYS A 71 -0.59 -14.69 4.95
N LEU A 72 -0.74 -15.45 3.87
CA LEU A 72 -1.07 -14.97 2.53
C LEU A 72 -2.51 -15.33 2.12
N ALA A 73 -3.10 -16.31 2.81
CA ALA A 73 -4.49 -16.74 2.58
C ALA A 73 -5.46 -15.56 2.69
N GLN A 74 -6.39 -15.47 1.73
CA GLN A 74 -7.44 -14.44 1.69
C GLN A 74 -6.90 -12.98 1.60
N GLN A 75 -5.64 -12.80 1.23
CA GLN A 75 -5.09 -11.47 0.95
C GLN A 75 -5.54 -11.00 -0.44
N HIS A 76 -5.68 -9.69 -0.64
CA HIS A 76 -6.03 -9.11 -1.93
C HIS A 76 -4.98 -9.45 -3.00
N PRO A 77 -5.39 -9.97 -4.17
CA PRO A 77 -4.45 -10.47 -5.16
C PRO A 77 -3.58 -9.35 -5.73
N GLU A 78 -4.11 -8.16 -5.96
CA GLU A 78 -3.36 -7.02 -6.47
C GLU A 78 -2.27 -6.58 -5.47
N TYR A 79 -2.57 -6.63 -4.18
CA TYR A 79 -1.57 -6.37 -3.14
C TYR A 79 -0.44 -7.41 -3.18
N LEU A 80 -0.77 -8.71 -3.32
CA LEU A 80 0.24 -9.76 -3.41
C LEU A 80 1.11 -9.61 -4.65
N VAL A 81 0.50 -9.34 -5.82
CA VAL A 81 1.25 -9.07 -7.07
C VAL A 81 2.20 -7.90 -6.87
N LYS A 82 1.70 -6.77 -6.35
CA LYS A 82 2.53 -5.59 -6.04
C LYS A 82 3.70 -5.94 -5.14
N GLN A 83 3.46 -6.70 -4.06
CA GLN A 83 4.54 -7.07 -3.14
C GLN A 83 5.59 -7.96 -3.81
N LEU A 84 5.19 -8.95 -4.61
CA LEU A 84 6.12 -9.81 -5.35
C LEU A 84 6.96 -9.02 -6.35
N GLN A 85 6.35 -8.12 -7.11
CA GLN A 85 7.05 -7.24 -8.03
C GLN A 85 8.05 -6.32 -7.33
N GLU A 86 7.66 -5.77 -6.18
CA GLU A 86 8.52 -4.88 -5.40
C GLU A 86 9.66 -5.62 -4.67
N PHE A 87 9.46 -6.87 -4.28
CA PHE A 87 10.56 -7.73 -3.83
C PHE A 87 11.52 -8.04 -4.98
N LYS A 88 10.99 -8.40 -6.16
CA LYS A 88 11.80 -8.70 -7.36
C LYS A 88 12.66 -7.51 -7.77
N SER A 89 12.09 -6.30 -7.78
CA SER A 89 12.79 -5.06 -8.14
C SER A 89 13.66 -4.47 -7.03
N GLY A 90 13.57 -4.99 -5.79
CA GLY A 90 14.30 -4.47 -4.63
C GLY A 90 13.69 -3.19 -4.00
N VAL A 91 12.55 -2.71 -4.49
CA VAL A 91 11.80 -1.57 -3.90
C VAL A 91 11.34 -1.93 -2.48
N ARG A 92 10.86 -3.17 -2.28
CA ARG A 92 10.63 -3.73 -0.96
C ARG A 92 11.80 -4.64 -0.59
N LYS A 93 12.61 -4.22 0.38
CA LYS A 93 13.83 -4.93 0.76
C LYS A 93 13.53 -6.13 1.65
N ASN A 94 13.91 -7.32 1.20
CA ASN A 94 14.01 -8.56 1.95
C ASN A 94 14.76 -9.56 1.08
N ALA A 95 15.98 -9.95 1.46
CA ALA A 95 16.85 -10.79 0.64
C ALA A 95 16.24 -12.17 0.30
N ILE A 96 15.55 -12.78 1.27
CA ILE A 96 14.88 -14.07 1.08
C ILE A 96 13.78 -13.96 0.03
N MET A 97 12.86 -12.99 0.23
CA MET A 97 11.74 -12.80 -0.70
C MET A 97 12.20 -12.31 -2.08
N GLN A 98 13.28 -11.53 -2.15
CA GLN A 98 13.87 -11.13 -3.42
C GLN A 98 14.38 -12.35 -4.21
N GLY A 99 15.06 -13.27 -3.54
CA GLY A 99 15.55 -14.52 -4.15
C GLY A 99 14.41 -15.36 -4.74
N PHE A 100 13.29 -15.49 -4.04
CA PHE A 100 12.10 -16.20 -4.55
C PHE A 100 11.38 -15.43 -5.66
N ALA A 101 11.14 -14.15 -5.45
CA ALA A 101 10.39 -13.32 -6.40
C ALA A 101 11.13 -13.13 -7.74
N SER A 102 12.47 -13.15 -7.73
CA SER A 102 13.28 -13.02 -8.96
C SER A 102 13.06 -14.19 -9.94
N GLN A 103 12.64 -15.36 -9.44
CA GLN A 103 12.37 -16.56 -10.24
C GLN A 103 10.98 -16.55 -10.88
N LEU A 104 10.11 -15.58 -10.53
CA LEU A 104 8.73 -15.53 -10.99
C LEU A 104 8.57 -14.61 -12.20
N SER A 105 7.79 -15.07 -13.17
CA SER A 105 7.22 -14.22 -14.21
C SER A 105 6.03 -13.42 -13.66
N ASP A 106 5.59 -12.39 -14.36
CA ASP A 106 4.38 -11.63 -13.99
C ASP A 106 3.13 -12.51 -14.01
N ALA A 107 3.07 -13.48 -14.90
CA ALA A 107 2.00 -14.48 -14.94
C ALA A 107 2.03 -15.37 -13.70
N ASP A 108 3.20 -15.86 -13.27
CA ASP A 108 3.35 -16.64 -12.05
C ASP A 108 2.89 -15.83 -10.82
N MET A 109 3.33 -14.58 -10.70
CA MET A 109 2.94 -13.70 -9.59
C MET A 109 1.42 -13.51 -9.52
N LYS A 110 0.79 -13.29 -10.68
CA LYS A 110 -0.66 -13.17 -10.80
C LYS A 110 -1.37 -14.47 -10.42
N ASN A 111 -0.94 -15.60 -10.95
CA ASN A 111 -1.54 -16.91 -10.70
C ASN A 111 -1.45 -17.29 -9.22
N ILE A 112 -0.28 -17.13 -8.60
CA ILE A 112 -0.04 -17.35 -7.17
C ILE A 112 -0.95 -16.44 -6.32
N ALA A 113 -1.01 -15.16 -6.65
CA ALA A 113 -1.79 -14.18 -5.88
C ALA A 113 -3.28 -14.51 -5.91
N PHE A 114 -3.83 -14.80 -7.08
CA PHE A 114 -5.24 -15.17 -7.22
C PHE A 114 -5.56 -16.52 -6.57
N TRP A 115 -4.67 -17.50 -6.65
CA TRP A 115 -4.84 -18.76 -5.94
C TRP A 115 -4.87 -18.54 -4.41
N ALA A 116 -3.94 -17.78 -3.84
CA ALA A 116 -3.89 -17.49 -2.41
C ALA A 116 -5.18 -16.80 -1.89
N THR A 117 -5.80 -15.96 -2.72
CA THR A 117 -7.10 -15.32 -2.43
C THR A 117 -8.22 -16.33 -2.23
N THR A 118 -8.19 -17.47 -2.91
CA THR A 118 -9.22 -18.53 -2.75
C THR A 118 -9.15 -19.26 -1.41
N LYS A 119 -8.03 -19.13 -0.70
CA LYS A 119 -7.82 -19.83 0.57
C LYS A 119 -8.39 -19.02 1.73
N LYS A 120 -9.06 -19.72 2.66
CA LYS A 120 -9.62 -19.09 3.86
C LYS A 120 -8.52 -18.77 4.86
N SER A 121 -8.46 -17.53 5.32
CA SER A 121 -7.54 -17.12 6.38
C SER A 121 -7.94 -17.76 7.71
N LYS A 122 -7.00 -18.43 8.37
CA LYS A 122 -7.18 -18.94 9.73
C LYS A 122 -7.12 -17.78 10.72
N PRO A 123 -8.01 -17.74 11.73
CA PRO A 123 -8.02 -16.69 12.73
C PRO A 123 -6.67 -16.65 13.48
N GLY A 124 -6.27 -15.48 13.89
CA GLY A 124 -5.24 -15.26 14.89
C GLY A 124 -5.89 -14.93 16.24
N PHE A 125 -5.06 -14.71 17.26
CA PHE A 125 -5.51 -14.39 18.60
C PHE A 125 -4.61 -13.30 19.20
N ALA A 126 -5.24 -12.32 19.84
CA ALA A 126 -4.54 -11.40 20.71
C ALA A 126 -4.16 -12.13 22.02
N LYS A 127 -3.06 -11.74 22.62
CA LYS A 127 -2.49 -12.43 23.79
C LYS A 127 -2.48 -11.58 25.05
N ASP A 128 -2.39 -10.25 24.90
CA ASP A 128 -2.24 -9.31 26.00
C ASP A 128 -3.44 -8.36 26.06
N LYS A 129 -4.22 -8.43 27.16
CA LYS A 129 -5.43 -7.64 27.35
C LYS A 129 -5.18 -6.13 27.42
N GLU A 130 -4.04 -5.71 28.01
CA GLU A 130 -3.70 -4.29 28.11
C GLU A 130 -3.28 -3.73 26.76
N LEU A 131 -2.46 -4.48 26.01
CA LEU A 131 -2.05 -4.13 24.66
C LEU A 131 -3.26 -4.11 23.70
N VAL A 132 -4.18 -5.06 23.80
CA VAL A 132 -5.40 -5.11 22.99
C VAL A 132 -6.22 -3.84 23.15
N ALA A 133 -6.45 -3.38 24.39
CA ALA A 133 -7.24 -2.18 24.66
C ALA A 133 -6.58 -0.91 24.09
N LEU A 134 -5.25 -0.81 24.18
CA LEU A 134 -4.49 0.28 23.56
C LEU A 134 -4.55 0.18 22.02
N GLY A 135 -4.29 -1.01 21.49
CA GLY A 135 -4.30 -1.28 20.05
C GLY A 135 -5.66 -0.98 19.42
N GLU A 136 -6.76 -1.37 20.08
CA GLU A 136 -8.12 -1.07 19.62
C GLU A 136 -8.38 0.44 19.54
N ARG A 137 -8.03 1.19 20.59
CA ARG A 137 -8.20 2.66 20.56
C ARG A 137 -7.45 3.30 19.39
N ILE A 138 -6.19 2.92 19.18
CA ILE A 138 -5.39 3.47 18.08
C ILE A 138 -5.93 3.00 16.74
N TYR A 139 -6.26 1.73 16.59
CA TYR A 139 -6.76 1.16 15.34
C TYR A 139 -8.05 1.83 14.89
N ARG A 140 -9.01 2.02 15.82
CA ARG A 140 -10.34 2.58 15.54
C ARG A 140 -10.39 4.10 15.56
N GLY A 141 -9.65 4.76 16.46
CA GLY A 141 -9.73 6.19 16.72
C GLY A 141 -8.52 6.99 16.25
N GLY A 142 -7.39 6.34 16.02
CA GLY A 142 -6.12 7.04 15.79
C GLY A 142 -5.60 7.71 17.07
N VAL A 143 -4.74 8.71 16.90
CA VAL A 143 -4.20 9.57 17.99
C VAL A 143 -4.20 11.00 17.48
N ALA A 144 -5.25 11.76 17.84
CA ALA A 144 -5.55 13.07 17.23
C ALA A 144 -4.46 14.12 17.50
N ASP A 145 -3.96 14.21 18.72
CA ASP A 145 -2.91 15.16 19.15
C ASP A 145 -1.57 14.95 18.40
N ARG A 146 -1.30 13.75 17.94
CA ARG A 146 -0.13 13.41 17.11
C ARG A 146 -0.47 13.22 15.63
N GLN A 147 -1.71 13.50 15.24
CA GLN A 147 -2.18 13.35 13.86
C GLN A 147 -1.91 11.94 13.28
N ILE A 148 -2.13 10.91 14.10
CA ILE A 148 -2.09 9.52 13.66
C ILE A 148 -3.50 9.13 13.23
N ALA A 149 -3.67 8.85 11.94
CA ALA A 149 -4.96 8.44 11.40
C ALA A 149 -5.39 7.07 11.94
N ALA A 150 -6.70 6.88 12.11
CA ALA A 150 -7.28 5.58 12.47
C ALA A 150 -6.98 4.55 11.37
N CYS A 151 -6.39 3.41 11.73
CA CYS A 151 -6.06 2.34 10.78
C CYS A 151 -7.32 1.78 10.10
N ALA A 152 -8.43 1.74 10.86
CA ALA A 152 -9.75 1.27 10.38
C ALA A 152 -10.28 2.07 9.19
N GLY A 153 -9.91 3.34 9.03
CA GLY A 153 -10.33 4.18 7.91
C GLY A 153 -9.86 3.67 6.55
N CYS A 154 -8.68 3.04 6.50
CA CYS A 154 -8.11 2.48 5.28
C CYS A 154 -8.20 0.95 5.26
N HIS A 155 -7.95 0.29 6.40
CA HIS A 155 -7.89 -1.17 6.47
C HIS A 155 -9.21 -1.84 6.90
N SER A 156 -10.30 -1.08 6.99
CA SER A 156 -11.64 -1.49 7.44
C SER A 156 -11.71 -1.81 8.95
N PRO A 157 -12.88 -1.65 9.59
CA PRO A 157 -13.05 -1.88 11.02
C PRO A 157 -12.72 -3.30 11.49
N ASN A 158 -12.89 -4.29 10.61
CA ASN A 158 -12.57 -5.69 10.86
C ASN A 158 -11.23 -6.14 10.24
N GLY A 159 -10.44 -5.20 9.73
CA GLY A 159 -9.16 -5.52 9.09
C GLY A 159 -9.26 -6.23 7.74
N ALA A 160 -10.43 -6.20 7.09
CA ALA A 160 -10.59 -6.83 5.78
C ALA A 160 -9.78 -6.14 4.68
N GLY A 161 -9.43 -4.87 4.89
CA GLY A 161 -8.79 -4.03 3.90
C GLY A 161 -9.79 -3.48 2.87
N ASN A 162 -9.25 -2.83 1.87
CA ASN A 162 -10.00 -2.38 0.70
C ASN A 162 -9.26 -2.88 -0.54
N PRO A 163 -9.90 -3.74 -1.37
CA PRO A 163 -9.26 -4.32 -2.55
C PRO A 163 -8.55 -3.27 -3.41
N VAL A 164 -7.43 -3.69 -3.99
CA VAL A 164 -6.47 -2.92 -4.77
C VAL A 164 -5.61 -1.97 -3.92
N GLN A 165 -6.18 -1.21 -3.00
CA GLN A 165 -5.46 -0.12 -2.31
C GLN A 165 -4.84 -0.55 -0.97
N TYR A 166 -5.64 -1.18 -0.10
CA TYR A 166 -5.25 -1.46 1.28
C TYR A 166 -5.34 -2.95 1.61
N PRO A 167 -4.26 -3.56 2.10
CA PRO A 167 -4.24 -4.99 2.39
C PRO A 167 -5.16 -5.37 3.55
N ARG A 168 -5.59 -6.63 3.53
CA ARG A 168 -6.18 -7.30 4.69
C ARG A 168 -5.13 -7.41 5.81
N LEU A 169 -5.54 -7.05 7.01
CA LEU A 169 -4.72 -7.13 8.24
C LEU A 169 -5.29 -8.14 9.25
N GLY A 170 -6.62 -8.25 9.34
CA GLY A 170 -7.30 -9.05 10.36
C GLY A 170 -6.80 -10.50 10.41
N GLY A 171 -6.40 -10.96 11.60
CA GLY A 171 -5.88 -12.29 11.85
C GLY A 171 -4.43 -12.52 11.45
N GLN A 172 -3.69 -11.49 11.01
CA GLN A 172 -2.27 -11.60 10.68
C GLN A 172 -1.43 -11.82 11.95
N HIS A 173 -0.28 -12.44 11.82
CA HIS A 173 0.65 -12.64 12.92
C HIS A 173 1.11 -11.31 13.54
N ALA A 174 1.09 -11.24 14.88
CA ALA A 174 1.51 -10.04 15.61
C ALA A 174 2.98 -9.70 15.32
N ASP A 175 3.88 -10.70 15.37
CA ASP A 175 5.31 -10.49 15.14
C ASP A 175 5.58 -9.92 13.73
N TYR A 176 4.90 -10.48 12.71
CA TYR A 176 5.00 -9.94 11.36
C TYR A 176 4.45 -8.52 11.26
N THR A 177 3.30 -8.24 11.87
CA THR A 177 2.68 -6.91 11.85
C THR A 177 3.59 -5.88 12.54
N ALA A 178 4.12 -6.21 13.72
CA ALA A 178 5.07 -5.35 14.45
C ALA A 178 6.31 -5.06 13.60
N ALA A 179 6.92 -6.10 13.01
CA ALA A 179 8.08 -5.94 12.14
C ALA A 179 7.80 -5.04 10.92
N GLN A 180 6.60 -5.14 10.33
CA GLN A 180 6.24 -4.28 9.20
C GLN A 180 6.04 -2.81 9.62
N LEU A 181 5.37 -2.55 10.75
CA LEU A 181 5.18 -1.19 11.26
C LEU A 181 6.53 -0.56 11.64
N THR A 182 7.38 -1.30 12.33
CA THR A 182 8.76 -0.89 12.64
C THR A 182 9.55 -0.60 11.37
N GLY A 183 9.48 -1.49 10.38
CA GLY A 183 10.15 -1.29 9.10
C GLY A 183 9.70 -0.03 8.35
N PHE A 184 8.41 0.30 8.39
CA PHE A 184 7.89 1.56 7.83
C PHE A 184 8.36 2.78 8.64
N ARG A 185 8.32 2.70 9.98
CA ARG A 185 8.78 3.76 10.87
C ARG A 185 10.25 4.10 10.64
N ASP A 186 11.08 3.09 10.63
CA ASP A 186 12.54 3.21 10.56
C ASP A 186 13.04 3.41 9.12
N GLY A 187 12.13 3.45 8.16
CA GLY A 187 12.45 3.68 6.74
C GLY A 187 13.18 2.52 6.05
N VAL A 188 13.16 1.33 6.61
CA VAL A 188 13.64 0.09 5.97
C VAL A 188 12.64 -0.35 4.89
N ARG A 189 11.34 -0.26 5.20
CA ARG A 189 10.25 -0.48 4.26
C ARG A 189 9.70 0.86 3.80
N LYS A 190 9.87 1.19 2.51
CA LYS A 190 9.49 2.50 1.92
C LYS A 190 8.51 2.40 0.75
N ASN A 191 7.98 1.21 0.51
CA ASN A 191 7.16 0.92 -0.67
C ASN A 191 5.71 1.44 -0.58
N ASN A 192 5.39 2.23 0.46
CA ASN A 192 4.12 2.95 0.59
C ASN A 192 4.31 4.21 1.45
N LEU A 193 4.13 5.37 0.84
CA LEU A 193 4.33 6.67 1.51
C LEU A 193 3.36 6.89 2.67
N GLN A 194 2.09 6.54 2.50
CA GLN A 194 1.06 6.71 3.55
C GLN A 194 1.42 5.90 4.80
N MET A 195 1.80 4.62 4.62
CA MET A 195 2.21 3.78 5.74
C MET A 195 3.49 4.28 6.41
N THR A 196 4.46 4.81 5.65
CA THR A 196 5.67 5.42 6.20
C THR A 196 5.30 6.63 7.07
N GLN A 197 4.42 7.51 6.60
CA GLN A 197 4.00 8.71 7.34
C GLN A 197 3.20 8.38 8.62
N VAL A 198 2.34 7.36 8.57
CA VAL A 198 1.58 6.92 9.76
C VAL A 198 2.50 6.24 10.76
N ALA A 199 3.31 5.29 10.31
CA ALA A 199 4.17 4.50 11.19
C ALA A 199 5.30 5.35 11.84
N ALA A 200 5.81 6.37 11.14
CA ALA A 200 6.83 7.28 11.67
C ALA A 200 6.46 7.95 13.00
N LYS A 201 5.17 8.02 13.30
CA LYS A 201 4.64 8.66 14.51
C LYS A 201 4.35 7.67 15.65
N LEU A 202 4.47 6.35 15.41
CA LEU A 202 4.19 5.32 16.40
C LEU A 202 5.42 5.03 17.27
N ASN A 203 5.22 4.86 18.57
CA ASN A 203 6.24 4.31 19.47
C ASN A 203 6.17 2.78 19.54
N ASP A 204 7.17 2.15 20.19
CA ASP A 204 7.27 0.68 20.26
C ASP A 204 6.06 0.04 20.94
N ARG A 205 5.57 0.62 22.05
CA ARG A 205 4.40 0.09 22.76
C ARG A 205 3.14 0.14 21.89
N GLU A 206 2.96 1.18 21.12
CA GLU A 206 1.82 1.33 20.19
C GLU A 206 1.90 0.35 19.02
N ILE A 207 3.11 0.12 18.50
CA ILE A 207 3.35 -0.89 17.46
C ILE A 207 2.99 -2.28 17.99
N LEU A 208 3.46 -2.64 19.18
CA LEU A 208 3.13 -3.94 19.80
C LEU A 208 1.63 -4.07 20.08
N ALA A 209 1.00 -3.01 20.58
CA ALA A 209 -0.43 -2.96 20.85
C ALA A 209 -1.28 -3.13 19.58
N LEU A 210 -0.94 -2.41 18.52
CA LEU A 210 -1.59 -2.55 17.22
C LEU A 210 -1.41 -3.96 16.64
N ALA A 211 -0.21 -4.52 16.76
CA ALA A 211 0.11 -5.84 16.25
C ALA A 211 -0.70 -6.93 16.95
N ASP A 212 -0.81 -6.87 18.28
CA ASP A 212 -1.58 -7.83 19.07
C ASP A 212 -3.08 -7.70 18.80
N TYR A 213 -3.61 -6.46 18.77
CA TYR A 213 -5.02 -6.21 18.42
C TYR A 213 -5.37 -6.74 17.01
N ILE A 214 -4.53 -6.46 16.01
CA ILE A 214 -4.70 -6.90 14.62
C ILE A 214 -4.70 -8.43 14.52
N ALA A 215 -3.88 -9.12 15.30
CA ALA A 215 -3.87 -10.58 15.32
C ALA A 215 -5.21 -11.17 15.78
N GLY A 216 -5.93 -10.52 16.67
CA GLY A 216 -7.27 -10.93 17.13
C GLY A 216 -8.44 -10.39 16.30
N LEU A 217 -8.19 -9.46 15.37
CA LEU A 217 -9.23 -8.74 14.62
C LEU A 217 -9.92 -9.63 13.57
N ARG A 218 -11.28 -9.56 13.54
CA ARG A 218 -12.16 -10.40 12.67
C ARG A 218 -13.29 -9.58 12.07
#